data_785b2835b12bcc3d16cf3c9aaddba290
#
_entry.id   785b2835b12bcc3d16cf3c9aaddba290
#
_cell.length_a   1.000
_cell.length_b   1.000
_cell.length_c   1.000
_cell.angle_alpha   90.00
_cell.angle_beta   90.00
_cell.angle_gamma   90.00
#
_symmetry.space_group_name_H-M   'P 1'
#
loop_
_entity.id
_entity.type
_entity.pdbx_description
1 polymer ?
#
loop_
_entity_poly.entity_id
_entity_poly.type
_entity_poly.pdbx_seq_one_letter_code
_entity_poly.pdbx_strand_id
1 'polypeptide(L)'
;MSKEPENVFGTGITYDGYGILLRGQSGAGKSLLALDLLDRAANFDKVAFLISADRVLLHVDGADVMCSSPPQIAGQIELRGCGVIERPTTDQTTIHLVIDLV
;
A
#
# COMPACT_ATOMS: atom_id res chain seq x y z
N MET A 1 15.10 3.85 21.34
CA MET A 1 15.22 5.04 20.49
C MET A 1 14.42 4.85 19.23
N SER A 2 13.45 5.71 19.01
CA SER A 2 12.62 5.63 17.82
C SER A 2 13.40 6.14 16.60
N LYS A 3 13.37 5.40 15.52
CA LYS A 3 13.90 5.87 14.24
C LYS A 3 12.79 6.59 13.49
N GLU A 4 13.19 7.60 12.73
CA GLU A 4 12.24 8.26 11.86
C GLU A 4 11.74 7.28 10.79
N PRO A 5 10.48 7.38 10.37
CA PRO A 5 9.98 6.56 9.28
C PRO A 5 10.80 6.77 8.01
N GLU A 6 11.06 5.70 7.31
CA GLU A 6 11.73 5.75 6.02
C GLU A 6 10.69 5.88 4.92
N ASN A 7 10.86 6.89 4.06
CA ASN A 7 9.96 7.12 2.92
C ASN A 7 10.50 6.35 1.72
N VAL A 8 9.72 5.38 1.26
CA VAL A 8 10.16 4.51 0.17
C VAL A 8 9.12 4.50 -0.94
N PHE A 9 9.57 4.21 -2.16
CA PHE A 9 8.66 3.96 -3.28
C PHE A 9 8.00 2.61 -3.10
N GLY A 10 6.69 2.59 -3.13
CA GLY A 10 5.94 1.36 -2.99
C GLY A 10 4.47 1.64 -2.81
N THR A 11 3.68 0.59 -2.87
CA THR A 11 2.25 0.65 -2.65
C THR A 11 1.90 -0.28 -1.50
N GLY A 12 1.25 0.25 -0.48
CA GLY A 12 0.83 -0.52 0.68
C GLY A 12 -0.68 -0.72 0.69
N ILE A 13 -1.10 -1.96 0.92
CA ILE A 13 -2.50 -2.30 1.07
C ILE A 13 -2.67 -3.29 2.21
N THR A 14 -3.90 -3.42 2.70
CA THR A 14 -4.30 -4.57 3.50
C THR A 14 -5.23 -5.45 2.68
N TYR A 15 -5.15 -6.76 2.88
CA TYR A 15 -6.04 -7.72 2.27
C TYR A 15 -6.41 -8.73 3.35
N ASP A 16 -7.67 -8.75 3.73
CA ASP A 16 -8.18 -9.66 4.77
C ASP A 16 -7.37 -9.59 6.06
N GLY A 17 -6.97 -8.37 6.44
CA GLY A 17 -6.19 -8.12 7.65
C GLY A 17 -4.67 -8.26 7.50
N TYR A 18 -4.19 -8.69 6.35
CA TYR A 18 -2.75 -8.84 6.10
C TYR A 18 -2.20 -7.62 5.36
N GLY A 19 -1.10 -7.09 5.86
CA GLY A 19 -0.42 -5.96 5.21
C GLY A 19 0.48 -6.45 4.09
N ILE A 20 0.35 -5.85 2.91
CA ILE A 20 1.12 -6.21 1.73
C ILE A 20 1.81 -4.97 1.19
N LEU A 21 3.11 -5.07 0.99
CA LEU A 21 3.91 -4.03 0.38
C LEU A 21 4.30 -4.45 -1.03
N LEU A 22 3.89 -3.67 -2.02
CA LEU A 22 4.25 -3.87 -3.42
C LEU A 22 5.41 -2.94 -3.75
N ARG A 23 6.53 -3.49 -4.20
CA ARG A 23 7.71 -2.72 -4.56
C ARG A 23 8.03 -2.90 -6.03
N GLY A 24 8.67 -1.90 -6.59
CA GLY A 24 9.07 -1.91 -8.00
C GLY A 24 9.19 -0.50 -8.50
N GLN A 25 9.77 -0.34 -9.67
CA GLN A 25 9.92 0.96 -10.31
C GLN A 25 8.58 1.49 -10.76
N SER A 26 8.50 2.82 -10.91
CA SER A 26 7.35 3.45 -11.53
C SER A 26 7.09 2.82 -12.89
N GLY A 27 5.85 2.43 -13.15
CA GLY A 27 5.49 1.74 -14.39
C GLY A 27 5.60 0.22 -14.31
N ALA A 28 6.01 -0.35 -13.17
CA ALA A 28 6.11 -1.81 -13.02
C ALA A 28 4.76 -2.49 -12.75
N GLY A 29 3.68 -1.72 -12.59
CA GLY A 29 2.35 -2.26 -12.38
C GLY A 29 1.89 -2.32 -10.93
N LYS A 30 2.57 -1.64 -10.01
CA LYS A 30 2.19 -1.63 -8.59
C LYS A 30 0.75 -1.17 -8.38
N SER A 31 0.38 -0.05 -9.00
CA SER A 31 -0.95 0.52 -8.83
C SER A 31 -2.04 -0.38 -9.42
N LEU A 32 -1.77 -0.99 -10.57
CA LEU A 32 -2.72 -1.91 -11.20
C LEU A 32 -2.92 -3.16 -10.36
N LEU A 33 -1.86 -3.73 -9.83
CA LEU A 33 -1.95 -4.91 -8.98
C LEU A 33 -2.68 -4.58 -7.67
N ALA A 34 -2.35 -3.43 -7.06
CA ALA A 34 -3.03 -3.01 -5.84
C ALA A 34 -4.53 -2.85 -6.09
N LEU A 35 -4.91 -2.17 -7.15
CA LEU A 35 -6.32 -1.96 -7.51
C LEU A 35 -7.02 -3.29 -7.75
N ASP A 36 -6.38 -4.20 -8.47
CA ASP A 36 -6.93 -5.54 -8.73
C ASP A 36 -7.17 -6.29 -7.43
N LEU A 37 -6.21 -6.27 -6.50
CA LEU A 37 -6.35 -6.96 -5.22
C LEU A 37 -7.47 -6.34 -4.37
N LEU A 38 -7.58 -5.01 -4.33
CA LEU A 38 -8.64 -4.33 -3.61
C LEU A 38 -10.01 -4.70 -4.16
N ASP A 39 -10.15 -4.74 -5.47
CA ASP A 39 -11.42 -5.05 -6.12
C ASP A 39 -11.78 -6.55 -5.98
N ARG A 40 -10.78 -7.44 -6.04
CA ARG A 40 -11.01 -8.86 -5.79
C ARG A 40 -11.47 -9.13 -4.36
N ALA A 41 -10.93 -8.40 -3.38
CA ALA A 41 -11.37 -8.53 -2.00
C ALA A 41 -12.87 -8.25 -1.89
N ALA A 42 -13.35 -7.20 -2.53
CA ALA A 42 -14.76 -6.86 -2.52
C ALA A 42 -15.62 -7.99 -3.13
N ASN A 43 -15.13 -8.62 -4.21
CA ASN A 43 -15.85 -9.71 -4.88
C ASN A 43 -15.91 -10.99 -4.05
N PHE A 44 -14.97 -11.18 -3.12
CA PHE A 44 -14.92 -12.37 -2.27
C PHE A 44 -15.32 -12.09 -0.82
N ASP A 45 -16.00 -10.98 -0.57
CA ASP A 45 -16.43 -10.54 0.77
C ASP A 45 -15.27 -10.44 1.76
N LYS A 46 -14.09 -10.02 1.27
CA LYS A 46 -12.93 -9.74 2.11
C LYS A 46 -12.77 -8.25 2.30
N VAL A 47 -12.26 -7.88 3.46
CA VAL A 47 -11.99 -6.47 3.75
C VAL A 47 -10.58 -6.13 3.27
N ALA A 48 -10.47 -5.07 2.47
CA ALA A 48 -9.18 -4.59 1.99
C ALA A 48 -9.18 -3.07 1.98
N PHE A 49 -8.03 -2.49 2.33
CA PHE A 49 -7.86 -1.05 2.38
C PHE A 49 -6.56 -0.66 1.70
N LEU A 50 -6.56 0.53 1.12
CA LEU A 50 -5.35 1.17 0.64
C LEU A 50 -4.66 1.85 1.82
N ILE A 51 -3.36 1.62 1.99
CA ILE A 51 -2.55 2.43 2.91
C ILE A 51 -2.04 3.65 2.15
N SER A 52 -1.34 3.43 1.07
CA SER A 52 -0.83 4.48 0.21
C SER A 52 -0.38 3.89 -1.12
N ALA A 53 -0.51 4.69 -2.17
CA ALA A 53 0.02 4.36 -3.49
C ALA A 53 1.30 5.15 -3.72
N ASP A 54 2.23 4.59 -4.46
CA ASP A 54 3.45 5.24 -4.94
C ASP A 54 4.52 5.47 -3.86
N ARG A 55 4.15 5.96 -2.68
CA ARG A 55 5.08 6.17 -1.56
C ARG A 55 4.46 5.70 -0.27
N VAL A 56 5.27 5.05 0.56
CA VAL A 56 4.86 4.62 1.88
C VAL A 56 5.93 4.99 2.89
N LEU A 57 5.51 5.13 4.15
CA LEU A 57 6.42 5.30 5.27
C LEU A 57 6.57 3.97 5.98
N LEU A 58 7.80 3.53 6.16
CA LEU A 58 8.11 2.30 6.87
C LEU A 58 8.82 2.63 8.17
N HIS A 59 8.42 1.97 9.25
CA HIS A 59 9.13 2.08 10.52
C HIS A 59 9.06 0.75 11.27
N VAL A 60 10.05 0.53 12.12
CA VAL A 60 10.13 -0.68 12.93
C VAL A 60 9.41 -0.44 14.25
N ASP A 61 8.57 -1.39 14.63
CA ASP A 61 7.87 -1.39 15.91
C ASP A 61 8.06 -2.78 16.53
N GLY A 62 9.02 -2.89 17.45
CA GLY A 62 9.40 -4.18 18.03
C GLY A 62 9.96 -5.11 16.95
N ALA A 63 9.33 -6.26 16.76
CA ALA A 63 9.73 -7.23 15.75
C ALA A 63 9.03 -7.01 14.40
N ASP A 64 8.13 -6.03 14.34
CA ASP A 64 7.29 -5.80 13.16
C ASP A 64 7.80 -4.62 12.35
N VAL A 65 7.48 -4.63 11.05
CA VAL A 65 7.63 -3.49 10.17
C VAL A 65 6.25 -2.93 9.89
N MET A 66 6.06 -1.66 10.23
CA MET A 66 4.80 -0.96 10.04
C MET A 66 4.87 -0.11 8.77
N CYS A 67 3.75 -0.07 8.05
CA CYS A 67 3.60 0.72 6.83
C CYS A 67 2.48 1.74 7.04
N SER A 68 2.74 2.99 6.71
CA SER A 68 1.75 4.06 6.81
C SER A 68 1.83 4.97 5.59
N SER A 69 0.84 5.85 5.46
CA SER A 69 0.75 6.76 4.33
C SER A 69 1.37 8.12 4.66
N PRO A 70 2.16 8.70 3.75
CA PRO A 70 2.48 10.13 3.84
C PRO A 70 1.18 10.93 3.80
N PRO A 71 1.04 11.98 4.62
CA PRO A 71 -0.25 12.68 4.75
C PRO A 71 -0.82 13.25 3.46
N GLN A 72 0.03 13.62 2.51
CA GLN A 72 -0.41 14.32 1.31
C GLN A 72 -1.03 13.43 0.24
N ILE A 73 -0.88 12.11 0.34
CA ILE A 73 -1.30 11.21 -0.74
C ILE A 73 -2.22 10.08 -0.28
N ALA A 74 -2.77 10.21 0.92
CA ALA A 74 -3.65 9.18 1.47
C ALA A 74 -4.92 9.03 0.60
N GLY A 75 -5.30 7.79 0.33
CA GLY A 75 -6.59 7.48 -0.32
C GLY A 75 -6.59 7.51 -1.83
N GLN A 76 -5.47 7.83 -2.48
CA GLN A 76 -5.45 8.05 -3.92
C GLN A 76 -4.50 7.09 -4.64
N ILE A 77 -4.95 6.59 -5.78
CA ILE A 77 -4.12 5.82 -6.71
C ILE A 77 -4.14 6.54 -8.05
N GLU A 78 -2.97 6.91 -8.54
CA GLU A 78 -2.85 7.48 -9.89
C GLU A 78 -2.57 6.35 -10.88
N LEU A 79 -3.44 6.23 -11.89
CA LEU A 79 -3.23 5.32 -13.01
C LEU A 79 -2.88 6.13 -14.24
N ARG A 80 -1.73 5.84 -14.83
CA ARG A 80 -1.25 6.55 -16.02
C ARG A 80 -2.31 6.44 -17.14
N GLY A 81 -2.77 7.58 -17.61
CA GLY A 81 -3.80 7.64 -18.65
C GLY A 81 -5.24 7.52 -18.17
N CYS A 82 -5.46 7.20 -16.91
CA CYS A 82 -6.79 7.02 -16.35
C CYS A 82 -7.14 8.03 -15.25
N GLY A 83 -6.15 8.78 -14.77
CA GLY A 83 -6.37 9.76 -13.72
C GLY A 83 -6.21 9.17 -12.32
N VAL A 84 -6.80 9.86 -11.35
CA VAL A 84 -6.70 9.50 -9.94
C VAL A 84 -7.95 8.72 -9.53
N ILE A 85 -7.74 7.58 -8.88
CA ILE A 85 -8.81 6.71 -8.38
C ILE A 85 -8.74 6.69 -6.86
N GLU A 86 -9.89 6.82 -6.21
CA GLU A 86 -9.98 6.75 -4.76
C GLU A 86 -10.51 5.39 -4.31
N ARG A 87 -9.96 4.89 -3.21
CA ARG A 87 -10.39 3.63 -2.58
C ARG A 87 -10.40 3.81 -1.06
N PRO A 88 -11.19 3.01 -0.34
CA PRO A 88 -11.18 3.04 1.13
C PRO A 88 -9.78 2.86 1.69
N THR A 89 -9.46 3.62 2.74
CA THR A 89 -8.11 3.65 3.32
C THR A 89 -8.11 3.27 4.78
N THR A 90 -6.93 2.86 5.25
CA THR A 90 -6.64 2.77 6.66
C THR A 90 -5.29 3.45 6.91
N ASP A 91 -5.02 3.82 8.16
CA ASP A 91 -3.88 4.67 8.48
C ASP A 91 -2.54 3.93 8.37
N GLN A 92 -2.52 2.70 8.86
CA GLN A 92 -1.28 1.92 8.89
C GLN A 92 -1.58 0.44 9.02
N THR A 93 -0.59 -0.37 8.73
CA THR A 93 -0.67 -1.82 8.90
C THR A 93 0.72 -2.40 9.16
N THR A 94 0.74 -3.57 9.82
CA THR A 94 1.94 -4.39 9.88
C THR A 94 2.16 -5.05 8.51
N ILE A 95 3.39 -5.07 8.03
CA ILE A 95 3.72 -5.75 6.77
C ILE A 95 3.91 -7.24 7.02
N HIS A 96 3.14 -8.05 6.31
CA HIS A 96 3.21 -9.51 6.36
C HIS A 96 3.82 -10.10 5.09
N LEU A 97 3.69 -9.40 3.97
CA LEU A 97 4.15 -9.89 2.67
C LEU A 97 4.72 -8.75 1.85
N VAL A 98 5.85 -8.99 1.21
CA VAL A 98 6.45 -8.04 0.27
C VAL A 98 6.46 -8.71 -1.11
N ILE A 99 5.92 -8.00 -2.10
CA ILE A 99 5.92 -8.45 -3.50
C ILE A 99 6.76 -7.47 -4.31
N ASP A 100 7.80 -7.99 -4.93
CA ASP A 100 8.66 -7.21 -5.81
C ASP A 100 8.23 -7.42 -7.27
N LEU A 101 7.91 -6.33 -7.94
CA LEU A 101 7.53 -6.33 -9.35
C LEU A 101 8.76 -5.95 -10.18
N VAL A 102 9.16 -6.83 -11.05
CA VAL A 102 10.36 -6.67 -11.88
C VAL A 102 10.00 -6.53 -13.35
#